data_32dd8ff7fec242916202a62d5f93ce23
#
_entry.id   32dd8ff7fec242916202a62d5f93ce23
#
_cell.length_a   1.000
_cell.length_b   1.000
_cell.length_c   1.000
_cell.angle_alpha   90.00
_cell.angle_beta   90.00
_cell.angle_gamma   90.00
#
_symmetry.space_group_name_H-M   'P 1'
#
loop_
_entity.id
_entity.type
_entity.pdbx_description
1 polymer ?
#
loop_
_entity_poly.entity_id
_entity_poly.type
_entity_poly.pdbx_seq_one_letter_code
_entity_poly.pdbx_strand_id
1 'polypeptide(L)'
;MSDKFMAKALGIVTESDDDIDQVVKKMKTVSDTTNLKIDLITDKFIDLNIKTMDMLPVTNPSPFRGQNIAAPDGVFSPLIFGTTPNEQKRRYGYINLNCKIFHPYVYEMLVKLNQKIKTVCQGKSSWKIVNGDLIEVMDGDDGYDPENTGISWLEKHFDELEFRKNTSHARNERVSFITDLKKNELFISKWLVIPIFYRDIQITNGVPVTPEIDKMYNDVIMYASQLTRTALPAQMH
;
A
#
# COMPACT_ATOMS: atom_id res chain seq x y z
N MET A 1 -23.73 -2.13 15.86
CA MET A 1 -23.10 -1.84 17.17
C MET A 1 -23.46 -0.42 17.54
N SER A 2 -23.87 -0.16 18.79
CA SER A 2 -24.32 1.17 19.18
C SER A 2 -23.09 2.09 19.31
N ASP A 3 -23.21 3.35 18.86
CA ASP A 3 -22.17 4.39 18.92
C ASP A 3 -21.58 4.57 20.33
N LYS A 4 -22.41 4.28 21.36
CA LYS A 4 -22.00 4.25 22.77
C LYS A 4 -20.96 3.17 23.09
N PHE A 5 -21.02 2.01 22.41
CA PHE A 5 -20.03 0.94 22.58
C PHE A 5 -18.66 1.32 22.01
N MET A 6 -18.68 2.02 20.88
CA MET A 6 -17.44 2.51 20.23
C MET A 6 -16.74 3.58 21.07
N ALA A 7 -17.48 4.56 21.62
CA ALA A 7 -16.91 5.58 22.51
C ALA A 7 -16.26 4.98 23.75
N LYS A 8 -16.87 3.92 24.31
CA LYS A 8 -16.34 3.18 25.45
C LYS A 8 -15.07 2.40 25.10
N ALA A 9 -15.03 1.78 23.94
CA ALA A 9 -13.87 1.00 23.46
C ALA A 9 -12.65 1.89 23.13
N LEU A 10 -12.87 3.16 22.80
CA LEU A 10 -11.79 4.14 22.51
C LEU A 10 -11.26 4.84 23.77
N GLY A 11 -11.75 4.50 24.97
CA GLY A 11 -11.29 5.10 26.23
C GLY A 11 -11.67 6.59 26.41
N ILE A 12 -12.68 7.09 25.66
CA ILE A 12 -13.17 8.47 25.72
C ILE A 12 -14.28 8.59 26.78
N VAL A 13 -14.31 7.69 27.77
CA VAL A 13 -15.44 7.57 28.70
C VAL A 13 -15.18 8.36 29.95
N THR A 14 -16.07 9.30 30.21
CA THR A 14 -16.38 9.89 31.49
C THR A 14 -17.56 9.17 32.17
N GLU A 15 -17.73 9.35 33.46
CA GLU A 15 -18.61 8.53 34.28
C GLU A 15 -20.14 8.76 34.10
N SER A 16 -20.57 9.69 33.23
CA SER A 16 -21.98 9.99 32.98
C SER A 16 -22.46 9.67 31.55
N ASP A 17 -23.69 9.12 31.45
CA ASP A 17 -24.30 8.81 30.13
C ASP A 17 -24.54 10.09 29.28
N ASP A 18 -24.73 11.24 29.90
CA ASP A 18 -24.94 12.54 29.23
C ASP A 18 -23.66 13.02 28.52
N ASP A 19 -22.48 12.74 29.08
CA ASP A 19 -21.19 13.08 28.46
C ASP A 19 -20.92 12.20 27.23
N ILE A 20 -21.36 10.94 27.25
CA ILE A 20 -21.23 10.03 26.11
C ILE A 20 -22.08 10.53 24.94
N ASP A 21 -23.32 10.95 25.18
CA ASP A 21 -24.20 11.47 24.15
C ASP A 21 -23.69 12.79 23.54
N GLN A 22 -23.05 13.65 24.35
CA GLN A 22 -22.38 14.85 23.85
C GLN A 22 -21.15 14.52 22.99
N VAL A 23 -20.35 13.55 23.40
CA VAL A 23 -19.17 13.09 22.61
C VAL A 23 -19.62 12.46 21.29
N VAL A 24 -20.63 11.59 21.31
CA VAL A 24 -21.20 10.97 20.10
C VAL A 24 -21.78 12.03 19.16
N LYS A 25 -22.47 13.04 19.70
CA LYS A 25 -23.01 14.17 18.92
C LYS A 25 -21.88 15.01 18.30
N LYS A 26 -20.80 15.26 19.06
CA LYS A 26 -19.59 15.94 18.58
C LYS A 26 -18.89 15.15 17.50
N MET A 27 -18.74 13.81 17.67
CA MET A 27 -18.19 12.92 16.65
C MET A 27 -19.01 12.91 15.35
N LYS A 28 -20.35 12.87 15.43
CA LYS A 28 -21.24 12.98 14.27
C LYS A 28 -21.09 14.33 13.58
N THR A 29 -21.05 15.43 14.32
CA THR A 29 -20.86 16.77 13.75
C THR A 29 -19.50 16.92 13.07
N VAL A 30 -18.45 16.32 13.62
CA VAL A 30 -17.11 16.28 13.02
C VAL A 30 -17.09 15.41 11.76
N SER A 31 -17.80 14.28 11.75
CA SER A 31 -17.92 13.40 10.58
C SER A 31 -18.68 14.05 9.42
N ASP A 32 -19.67 14.89 9.72
CA ASP A 32 -20.48 15.58 8.72
C ASP A 32 -19.78 16.84 8.14
N THR A 33 -18.77 17.37 8.83
CA THR A 33 -18.09 18.63 8.43
C THR A 33 -16.67 18.46 7.97
N THR A 34 -16.03 17.31 8.22
CA THR A 34 -14.67 17.04 7.74
C THR A 34 -14.71 16.10 6.54
N ASN A 35 -14.33 16.62 5.38
CA ASN A 35 -13.77 15.77 4.33
C ASN A 35 -12.56 15.04 4.95
N LEU A 36 -12.74 13.79 5.34
CA LEU A 36 -11.67 12.96 5.85
C LEU A 36 -10.63 12.84 4.72
N LYS A 37 -9.60 13.66 4.81
CA LYS A 37 -8.46 13.54 3.91
C LYS A 37 -7.69 12.30 4.34
N ILE A 38 -7.77 11.25 3.54
CA ILE A 38 -6.99 10.04 3.76
C ILE A 38 -5.56 10.35 3.32
N ASP A 39 -4.64 10.42 4.28
CA ASP A 39 -3.23 10.52 3.98
C ASP A 39 -2.69 9.14 3.61
N LEU A 40 -2.17 9.02 2.39
CA LEU A 40 -1.56 7.80 1.90
C LEU A 40 -0.16 7.61 2.52
N ILE A 41 0.17 6.36 2.86
CA ILE A 41 1.53 5.99 3.28
C ILE A 41 2.39 5.89 2.02
N THR A 42 3.10 6.96 1.72
CA THR A 42 3.96 7.10 0.54
C THR A 42 5.44 6.88 0.89
N ASP A 43 6.28 6.79 -0.14
CA ASP A 43 7.73 6.73 0.03
C ASP A 43 8.27 7.89 0.87
N LYS A 44 7.70 9.08 0.74
CA LYS A 44 8.08 10.25 1.54
C LYS A 44 7.87 10.03 3.04
N PHE A 45 6.77 9.40 3.43
CA PHE A 45 6.51 9.04 4.82
C PHE A 45 7.54 8.02 5.32
N ILE A 46 7.80 6.98 4.53
CA ILE A 46 8.76 5.93 4.88
C ILE A 46 10.18 6.51 4.96
N ASP A 47 10.60 7.33 4.00
CA ASP A 47 11.92 7.97 3.98
C ASP A 47 12.16 8.90 5.16
N LEU A 48 11.12 9.62 5.60
CA LEU A 48 11.20 10.43 6.82
C LEU A 48 11.42 9.55 8.05
N ASN A 49 10.70 8.45 8.16
CA ASN A 49 10.80 7.53 9.30
C ASN A 49 12.10 6.72 9.31
N ILE A 50 12.68 6.40 8.14
CA ILE A 50 14.02 5.82 8.05
C ILE A 50 15.04 6.74 8.73
N LYS A 51 14.93 8.06 8.51
CA LYS A 51 15.86 9.05 9.04
C LYS A 51 15.64 9.39 10.51
N THR A 52 14.38 9.37 10.97
CA THR A 52 14.00 9.87 12.30
C THR A 52 13.77 8.80 13.33
N MET A 53 13.49 7.57 12.92
CA MET A 53 13.11 6.46 13.79
C MET A 53 13.96 5.20 13.59
N ASP A 54 15.07 5.28 12.86
CA ASP A 54 15.95 4.16 12.51
C ASP A 54 15.18 2.95 11.94
N MET A 55 14.21 3.23 11.05
CA MET A 55 13.43 2.19 10.41
C MET A 55 14.33 1.33 9.52
N LEU A 56 14.31 0.01 9.71
CA LEU A 56 15.17 -0.93 9.02
C LEU A 56 14.44 -1.69 7.90
N PRO A 57 15.15 -2.11 6.84
CA PRO A 57 14.56 -2.89 5.76
C PRO A 57 14.27 -4.33 6.20
N VAL A 58 13.13 -4.87 5.79
CA VAL A 58 12.78 -6.28 5.88
C VAL A 58 13.08 -6.92 4.53
N THR A 59 14.04 -7.83 4.49
CA THR A 59 14.58 -8.37 3.23
C THR A 59 14.49 -9.89 3.10
N ASN A 60 14.30 -10.59 4.22
CA ASN A 60 14.25 -12.04 4.23
C ASN A 60 12.80 -12.54 4.10
N PRO A 61 12.46 -13.28 3.02
CA PRO A 61 11.12 -13.83 2.84
C PRO A 61 10.80 -15.01 3.77
N SER A 62 11.82 -15.55 4.47
CA SER A 62 11.60 -16.60 5.45
C SER A 62 11.41 -16.01 6.82
N PRO A 63 10.26 -16.27 7.51
CA PRO A 63 10.00 -15.70 8.82
C PRO A 63 10.91 -16.28 9.91
N PHE A 64 11.31 -17.53 9.75
CA PHE A 64 12.11 -18.26 10.73
C PHE A 64 13.33 -18.95 10.10
N ARG A 65 14.40 -19.11 10.90
CA ARG A 65 15.53 -19.99 10.64
C ARG A 65 15.42 -21.22 11.53
N GLY A 66 15.46 -22.42 10.96
CA GLY A 66 15.34 -23.66 11.72
C GLY A 66 14.04 -23.72 12.54
N GLN A 67 14.13 -24.30 13.73
CA GLN A 67 12.98 -24.44 14.61
C GLN A 67 12.75 -23.14 15.40
N ASN A 68 11.77 -22.33 14.99
CA ASN A 68 11.22 -21.19 15.73
C ASN A 68 12.18 -20.02 16.04
N ILE A 69 13.33 -19.94 15.37
CA ILE A 69 14.23 -18.78 15.52
C ILE A 69 13.88 -17.74 14.45
N ALA A 70 13.51 -16.54 14.87
CA ALA A 70 13.20 -15.45 13.93
C ALA A 70 14.40 -15.16 13.02
N ALA A 71 14.17 -15.06 11.71
CA ALA A 71 15.20 -14.70 10.76
C ALA A 71 15.68 -13.26 11.02
N PRO A 72 17.00 -12.96 10.98
CA PRO A 72 17.51 -11.64 11.37
C PRO A 72 16.87 -10.47 10.64
N ASP A 73 16.65 -10.62 9.33
CA ASP A 73 16.11 -9.56 8.46
C ASP A 73 14.69 -9.90 7.98
N GLY A 74 14.00 -10.80 8.71
CA GLY A 74 12.65 -11.25 8.41
C GLY A 74 11.58 -10.43 9.14
N VAL A 75 10.32 -10.79 8.86
CA VAL A 75 9.13 -10.11 9.43
C VAL A 75 9.00 -10.21 10.95
N PHE A 76 9.72 -11.14 11.60
CA PHE A 76 9.75 -11.28 13.06
C PHE A 76 11.08 -10.89 13.68
N SER A 77 11.99 -10.25 12.92
CA SER A 77 13.33 -9.92 13.37
C SER A 77 13.33 -9.02 14.63
N PRO A 78 13.96 -9.46 15.74
CA PRO A 78 14.12 -8.60 16.91
C PRO A 78 15.03 -7.39 16.65
N LEU A 79 15.92 -7.46 15.66
CA LEU A 79 16.77 -6.33 15.25
C LEU A 79 15.93 -5.21 14.66
N ILE A 80 14.89 -5.56 13.88
CA ILE A 80 14.00 -4.59 13.23
C ILE A 80 12.94 -4.11 14.21
N PHE A 81 12.21 -5.04 14.84
CA PHE A 81 11.01 -4.73 15.61
C PHE A 81 11.23 -4.62 17.11
N GLY A 82 12.45 -4.88 17.58
CA GLY A 82 12.80 -4.81 19.01
C GLY A 82 12.49 -6.10 19.76
N THR A 83 12.99 -6.13 21.01
CA THR A 83 12.85 -7.27 21.94
C THR A 83 11.86 -7.00 23.05
N THR A 84 11.63 -5.73 23.38
CA THR A 84 10.72 -5.32 24.46
C THR A 84 9.32 -4.99 23.91
N PRO A 85 8.24 -5.19 24.70
CA PRO A 85 6.88 -4.85 24.27
C PRO A 85 6.72 -3.39 23.81
N ASN A 86 7.47 -2.45 24.40
CA ASN A 86 7.42 -1.04 24.00
C ASN A 86 8.05 -0.81 22.62
N GLU A 87 9.17 -1.45 22.32
CA GLU A 87 9.79 -1.39 21.01
C GLU A 87 8.90 -2.04 19.97
N GLN A 88 8.36 -3.22 20.26
CA GLN A 88 7.47 -3.99 19.39
C GLN A 88 6.16 -3.25 19.03
N LYS A 89 5.73 -2.26 19.83
CA LYS A 89 4.61 -1.36 19.53
C LYS A 89 4.98 -0.20 18.62
N ARG A 90 6.25 0.20 18.58
CA ARG A 90 6.69 1.46 17.97
C ARG A 90 7.60 1.30 16.77
N ARG A 91 8.32 0.16 16.68
CA ARG A 91 9.26 -0.05 15.58
C ARG A 91 8.55 -0.59 14.35
N TYR A 92 8.66 0.15 13.29
CA TYR A 92 8.23 -0.21 11.95
C TYR A 92 9.40 -0.73 11.14
N GLY A 93 9.10 -1.56 10.15
CA GLY A 93 10.04 -1.91 9.09
C GLY A 93 9.53 -1.44 7.74
N TYR A 94 10.33 -1.61 6.71
CA TYR A 94 9.89 -1.38 5.33
C TYR A 94 10.44 -2.45 4.40
N ILE A 95 9.72 -2.70 3.31
CA ILE A 95 10.13 -3.56 2.20
C ILE A 95 10.47 -2.65 1.03
N ASN A 96 11.67 -2.82 0.45
CA ASN A 96 12.00 -2.19 -0.82
C ASN A 96 11.41 -3.04 -1.95
N LEU A 97 10.57 -2.44 -2.78
CA LEU A 97 9.88 -3.14 -3.86
C LEU A 97 10.76 -3.36 -5.10
N ASN A 98 11.91 -2.68 -5.17
CA ASN A 98 12.85 -2.71 -6.30
C ASN A 98 12.25 -2.26 -7.66
N CYS A 99 11.03 -1.79 -7.65
CA CYS A 99 10.33 -1.17 -8.76
C CYS A 99 9.33 -0.16 -8.21
N LYS A 100 8.82 0.71 -9.08
CA LYS A 100 7.67 1.55 -8.75
C LYS A 100 6.38 0.84 -9.12
N ILE A 101 5.42 0.88 -8.24
CA ILE A 101 4.04 0.42 -8.47
C ILE A 101 3.07 1.51 -8.07
N PHE A 102 1.84 1.47 -8.57
CA PHE A 102 0.79 2.29 -7.98
C PHE A 102 0.60 1.95 -6.50
N HIS A 103 0.37 2.97 -5.69
CA HIS A 103 -0.14 2.73 -4.33
C HIS A 103 -1.43 1.89 -4.43
N PRO A 104 -1.59 0.77 -3.70
CA PRO A 104 -2.70 -0.18 -3.89
C PRO A 104 -4.08 0.47 -3.83
N TYR A 105 -4.30 1.42 -2.90
CA TYR A 105 -5.56 2.16 -2.82
C TYR A 105 -5.80 3.04 -4.06
N VAL A 106 -4.75 3.69 -4.56
CA VAL A 106 -4.81 4.50 -5.79
C VAL A 106 -5.12 3.60 -7.00
N TYR A 107 -4.46 2.44 -7.09
CA TYR A 107 -4.70 1.47 -8.16
C TYR A 107 -6.16 1.02 -8.19
N GLU A 108 -6.73 0.71 -7.03
CA GLU A 108 -8.15 0.33 -6.95
C GLU A 108 -9.09 1.44 -7.45
N MET A 109 -8.80 2.70 -7.08
CA MET A 109 -9.58 3.85 -7.56
C MET A 109 -9.44 4.05 -9.06
N LEU A 110 -8.20 3.94 -9.59
CA LEU A 110 -7.91 4.07 -11.01
C LEU A 110 -8.61 3.00 -11.85
N VAL A 111 -8.57 1.75 -11.41
CA VAL A 111 -9.26 0.64 -12.12
C VAL A 111 -10.78 0.83 -12.12
N LYS A 112 -11.36 1.38 -11.03
CA LYS A 112 -12.78 1.74 -10.98
C LYS A 112 -13.13 2.91 -11.91
N LEU A 113 -12.18 3.79 -12.24
CA LEU A 113 -12.35 4.88 -13.20
C LEU A 113 -12.18 4.42 -14.65
N ASN A 114 -11.15 3.59 -14.89
CA ASN A 114 -10.85 3.04 -16.22
C ASN A 114 -10.25 1.62 -16.09
N GLN A 115 -11.02 0.63 -16.49
CA GLN A 115 -10.67 -0.80 -16.45
C GLN A 115 -9.42 -1.13 -17.30
N LYS A 116 -9.14 -0.36 -18.36
CA LYS A 116 -7.99 -0.57 -19.23
C LYS A 116 -6.66 -0.44 -18.49
N ILE A 117 -6.61 0.37 -17.43
CA ILE A 117 -5.42 0.51 -16.56
C ILE A 117 -4.96 -0.85 -16.03
N LYS A 118 -5.89 -1.72 -15.66
CA LYS A 118 -5.56 -3.09 -15.22
C LYS A 118 -4.84 -3.87 -16.31
N THR A 119 -5.32 -3.79 -17.54
CA THR A 119 -4.73 -4.50 -18.70
C THR A 119 -3.34 -3.97 -19.04
N VAL A 120 -3.18 -2.64 -19.02
CA VAL A 120 -1.86 -2.00 -19.19
C VAL A 120 -0.88 -2.50 -18.11
N CYS A 121 -1.26 -2.45 -16.85
CA CYS A 121 -0.39 -2.89 -15.73
C CYS A 121 -0.01 -4.38 -15.82
N GLN A 122 -0.82 -5.21 -16.46
CA GLN A 122 -0.52 -6.63 -16.67
C GLN A 122 0.48 -6.86 -17.83
N GLY A 123 0.91 -5.82 -18.54
CA GLY A 123 1.82 -5.95 -19.68
C GLY A 123 1.19 -6.65 -20.88
N LYS A 124 -0.15 -6.62 -20.98
CA LYS A 124 -0.88 -7.20 -22.11
C LYS A 124 -1.18 -6.12 -23.12
N SER A 125 -0.98 -6.42 -24.38
CA SER A 125 -1.21 -5.53 -25.52
C SER A 125 -0.29 -4.28 -25.51
N SER A 126 -0.22 -3.60 -26.63
CA SER A 126 0.41 -2.29 -26.77
C SER A 126 -0.64 -1.19 -26.64
N TRP A 127 -0.27 -0.04 -26.10
CA TRP A 127 -1.20 1.04 -25.78
C TRP A 127 -0.69 2.38 -26.30
N LYS A 128 -1.62 3.26 -26.65
CA LYS A 128 -1.38 4.70 -26.87
C LYS A 128 -2.42 5.54 -26.17
N ILE A 129 -2.10 6.80 -25.90
CA ILE A 129 -3.03 7.76 -25.32
C ILE A 129 -3.48 8.72 -26.40
N VAL A 130 -4.79 8.83 -26.59
CA VAL A 130 -5.39 9.74 -27.57
C VAL A 130 -6.50 10.51 -26.88
N ASN A 131 -6.41 11.83 -26.87
CA ASN A 131 -7.38 12.73 -26.21
C ASN A 131 -7.65 12.36 -24.73
N GLY A 132 -6.60 11.93 -24.02
CA GLY A 132 -6.67 11.55 -22.62
C GLY A 132 -7.17 10.12 -22.35
N ASP A 133 -7.51 9.35 -23.38
CA ASP A 133 -8.01 7.98 -23.25
C ASP A 133 -6.99 6.93 -23.69
N LEU A 134 -6.93 5.79 -22.98
CA LEU A 134 -6.13 4.63 -23.35
C LEU A 134 -6.77 3.91 -24.55
N ILE A 135 -6.01 3.74 -25.61
CA ILE A 135 -6.39 3.00 -26.82
C ILE A 135 -5.43 1.84 -27.01
N GLU A 136 -5.98 0.64 -27.14
CA GLU A 136 -5.23 -0.56 -27.44
C GLU A 136 -4.78 -0.54 -28.91
N VAL A 137 -3.54 -0.93 -29.16
CA VAL A 137 -2.93 -1.00 -30.49
C VAL A 137 -2.58 -2.46 -30.77
N MET A 138 -3.11 -3.00 -31.86
CA MET A 138 -2.86 -4.39 -32.25
C MET A 138 -1.55 -4.52 -33.01
N ASP A 139 -0.98 -5.73 -33.00
CA ASP A 139 0.19 -6.05 -33.80
C ASP A 139 -0.12 -5.84 -35.28
N GLY A 140 0.74 -5.05 -35.95
CA GLY A 140 0.56 -4.63 -37.33
C GLY A 140 -0.16 -3.29 -37.56
N ASP A 141 -0.73 -2.69 -36.52
CA ASP A 141 -1.33 -1.36 -36.56
C ASP A 141 -0.24 -0.26 -36.50
N ASP A 142 -0.57 0.91 -37.09
CA ASP A 142 0.28 2.09 -36.97
C ASP A 142 0.42 2.54 -35.51
N GLY A 143 1.68 2.65 -35.06
CA GLY A 143 2.02 3.01 -33.68
C GLY A 143 2.07 1.84 -32.72
N TYR A 144 2.06 0.60 -33.24
CA TYR A 144 2.34 -0.57 -32.37
C TYR A 144 3.79 -0.56 -31.90
N ASP A 145 3.97 -0.69 -30.59
CA ASP A 145 5.27 -0.88 -29.93
C ASP A 145 5.06 -1.80 -28.74
N PRO A 146 5.71 -2.97 -28.69
CA PRO A 146 5.57 -3.92 -27.58
C PRO A 146 6.04 -3.35 -26.22
N GLU A 147 6.81 -2.26 -26.21
CA GLU A 147 7.24 -1.60 -24.96
C GLU A 147 6.18 -0.62 -24.42
N ASN A 148 5.18 -0.27 -25.21
CA ASN A 148 4.10 0.64 -24.80
C ASN A 148 3.07 -0.08 -23.91
N THR A 149 3.54 -0.65 -22.80
CA THR A 149 2.73 -1.38 -21.82
C THR A 149 3.41 -1.41 -20.46
N GLY A 150 2.67 -1.89 -19.45
CA GLY A 150 3.19 -2.03 -18.10
C GLY A 150 3.18 -0.75 -17.27
N ILE A 151 3.54 -0.91 -15.99
CA ILE A 151 3.48 0.19 -15.01
C ILE A 151 4.49 1.29 -15.33
N SER A 152 5.68 0.92 -15.83
CA SER A 152 6.73 1.90 -16.15
C SER A 152 6.36 2.80 -17.33
N TRP A 153 5.69 2.25 -18.34
CA TRP A 153 5.14 3.05 -19.43
C TRP A 153 4.03 3.97 -18.92
N LEU A 154 3.11 3.42 -18.12
CA LEU A 154 1.99 4.18 -17.57
C LEU A 154 2.46 5.31 -16.62
N GLU A 155 3.54 5.09 -15.84
CA GLU A 155 4.15 6.14 -15.02
C GLU A 155 4.64 7.32 -15.87
N LYS A 156 5.27 7.05 -17.01
CA LYS A 156 5.80 8.09 -17.89
C LYS A 156 4.68 8.94 -18.52
N HIS A 157 3.59 8.27 -18.91
CA HIS A 157 2.48 8.87 -19.65
C HIS A 157 1.25 9.18 -18.82
N PHE A 158 1.34 9.04 -17.49
CA PHE A 158 0.19 9.20 -16.60
C PHE A 158 -0.45 10.59 -16.67
N ASP A 159 0.37 11.62 -16.86
CA ASP A 159 -0.07 13.01 -16.93
C ASP A 159 -0.86 13.33 -18.24
N GLU A 160 -0.81 12.42 -19.23
CA GLU A 160 -1.58 12.52 -20.47
C GLU A 160 -2.99 11.94 -20.35
N LEU A 161 -3.30 11.25 -19.23
CA LEU A 161 -4.61 10.65 -19.00
C LEU A 161 -5.60 11.66 -18.43
N GLU A 162 -6.80 11.65 -18.97
CA GLU A 162 -7.91 12.46 -18.48
C GLU A 162 -9.00 11.61 -17.81
N PHE A 163 -9.32 11.92 -16.56
CA PHE A 163 -10.42 11.30 -15.83
C PHE A 163 -11.60 12.27 -15.78
N ARG A 164 -12.60 12.09 -16.64
CA ARG A 164 -13.74 12.99 -16.75
C ARG A 164 -14.79 12.66 -15.68
N LYS A 165 -15.33 13.71 -15.06
CA LYS A 165 -16.49 13.65 -14.17
C LYS A 165 -17.76 13.36 -14.98
N ASN A 166 -18.76 12.79 -14.33
CA ASN A 166 -20.09 12.53 -14.91
C ASN A 166 -21.19 12.73 -13.86
N THR A 167 -22.39 12.20 -14.08
CA THR A 167 -23.53 12.32 -13.16
C THR A 167 -23.39 11.50 -11.87
N SER A 168 -22.44 10.55 -11.81
CA SER A 168 -22.22 9.70 -10.64
C SER A 168 -21.37 10.42 -9.60
N HIS A 169 -21.93 10.67 -8.40
CA HIS A 169 -21.21 11.28 -7.28
C HIS A 169 -19.96 10.47 -6.90
N ALA A 170 -20.09 9.15 -6.75
CA ALA A 170 -18.98 8.27 -6.41
C ALA A 170 -17.83 8.27 -7.44
N ARG A 171 -18.15 8.46 -8.74
CA ARG A 171 -17.12 8.63 -9.76
C ARG A 171 -16.41 9.98 -9.60
N ASN A 172 -17.19 11.04 -9.38
CA ASN A 172 -16.65 12.39 -9.25
C ASN A 172 -15.73 12.55 -8.03
N GLU A 173 -16.05 11.88 -6.93
CA GLU A 173 -15.18 11.83 -5.75
C GLU A 173 -13.84 11.13 -6.07
N ARG A 174 -13.88 9.98 -6.78
CA ARG A 174 -12.64 9.28 -7.20
C ARG A 174 -11.81 10.13 -8.14
N VAL A 175 -12.44 10.81 -9.12
CA VAL A 175 -11.76 11.72 -10.05
C VAL A 175 -11.07 12.83 -9.25
N SER A 176 -11.80 13.50 -8.35
CA SER A 176 -11.23 14.56 -7.51
C SER A 176 -10.07 14.04 -6.67
N PHE A 177 -10.21 12.88 -6.02
CA PHE A 177 -9.15 12.27 -5.22
C PHE A 177 -7.88 12.03 -6.06
N ILE A 178 -8.00 11.42 -7.25
CA ILE A 178 -6.84 11.13 -8.12
C ILE A 178 -6.20 12.44 -8.64
N THR A 179 -7.00 13.42 -9.00
CA THR A 179 -6.51 14.71 -9.52
C THR A 179 -5.79 15.55 -8.47
N ASP A 180 -6.19 15.41 -7.20
CA ASP A 180 -5.58 16.13 -6.07
C ASP A 180 -4.25 15.51 -5.62
N LEU A 181 -3.95 14.25 -6.02
CA LEU A 181 -2.70 13.59 -5.68
C LEU A 181 -1.55 14.04 -6.59
N LYS A 182 -0.38 14.17 -5.98
CA LYS A 182 0.86 14.40 -6.73
C LYS A 182 1.40 13.07 -7.28
N LYS A 183 2.20 13.14 -8.34
CA LYS A 183 2.78 11.95 -8.99
C LYS A 183 3.55 11.04 -8.01
N ASN A 184 4.27 11.62 -7.04
CA ASN A 184 4.98 10.89 -5.99
C ASN A 184 4.07 10.30 -4.89
N GLU A 185 2.78 10.58 -4.93
CA GLU A 185 1.77 9.98 -4.05
C GLU A 185 0.99 8.88 -4.77
N LEU A 186 0.98 8.91 -6.11
CA LEU A 186 0.38 7.87 -6.95
C LEU A 186 1.21 6.59 -6.97
N PHE A 187 2.54 6.73 -7.01
CA PHE A 187 3.49 5.63 -7.15
C PHE A 187 4.36 5.50 -5.90
N ILE A 188 4.61 4.26 -5.51
CA ILE A 188 5.47 3.89 -4.39
C ILE A 188 6.54 2.89 -4.81
N SER A 189 7.70 2.95 -4.18
CA SER A 189 8.80 1.99 -4.31
C SER A 189 9.12 1.27 -3.00
N LYS A 190 8.46 1.64 -1.92
CA LYS A 190 8.61 1.04 -0.59
C LYS A 190 7.27 0.69 0.00
N TRP A 191 7.23 -0.37 0.80
CA TRP A 191 6.03 -0.80 1.51
C TRP A 191 6.28 -0.84 3.01
N LEU A 192 5.38 -0.25 3.79
CA LEU A 192 5.48 -0.22 5.25
C LEU A 192 5.16 -1.58 5.84
N VAL A 193 5.99 -2.03 6.80
CA VAL A 193 5.71 -3.20 7.64
C VAL A 193 5.35 -2.71 9.03
N ILE A 194 4.12 -2.97 9.45
CA ILE A 194 3.61 -2.52 10.75
C ILE A 194 4.31 -3.23 11.91
N PRO A 195 4.34 -2.63 13.11
CA PRO A 195 5.00 -3.22 14.27
C PRO A 195 4.44 -4.59 14.61
N ILE A 196 5.33 -5.49 15.08
CA ILE A 196 5.00 -6.89 15.37
C ILE A 196 3.89 -7.02 16.41
N PHE A 197 3.77 -6.07 17.32
CA PHE A 197 2.73 -6.06 18.37
C PHE A 197 1.30 -6.08 17.80
N TYR A 198 1.09 -5.50 16.62
CA TYR A 198 -0.22 -5.44 15.96
C TYR A 198 -0.48 -6.60 14.99
N ARG A 199 0.43 -7.59 14.97
CA ARG A 199 0.36 -8.76 14.11
C ARG A 199 0.23 -9.99 15.00
N ASP A 200 -0.99 -10.55 15.10
CA ASP A 200 -1.31 -11.68 15.98
C ASP A 200 -0.54 -12.94 15.58
N ILE A 201 0.44 -13.31 16.38
CA ILE A 201 1.14 -14.62 16.23
C ILE A 201 0.31 -15.64 17.01
N GLN A 202 -0.30 -16.58 16.29
CA GLN A 202 -1.00 -17.69 16.89
C GLN A 202 -0.03 -18.83 17.18
N ILE A 203 -0.18 -19.47 18.35
CA ILE A 203 0.58 -20.68 18.69
C ILE A 203 -0.39 -21.85 18.61
N THR A 204 -0.17 -22.78 17.67
CA THR A 204 -0.94 -24.01 17.54
C THR A 204 -0.04 -25.20 17.86
N ASN A 205 -0.41 -25.98 18.87
CA ASN A 205 0.35 -27.14 19.36
C ASN A 205 1.82 -26.80 19.67
N GLY A 206 2.07 -25.62 20.27
CA GLY A 206 3.42 -25.16 20.63
C GLY A 206 4.25 -24.64 19.45
N VAL A 207 3.69 -24.58 18.24
CA VAL A 207 4.36 -24.08 17.05
C VAL A 207 3.76 -22.71 16.67
N PRO A 208 4.58 -21.66 16.44
CA PRO A 208 4.08 -20.39 15.96
C PRO A 208 3.57 -20.52 14.54
N VAL A 209 2.35 -20.09 14.32
CA VAL A 209 1.71 -20.01 13.00
C VAL A 209 1.90 -18.61 12.46
N THR A 210 2.47 -18.50 11.27
CA THR A 210 2.65 -17.22 10.59
C THR A 210 1.29 -16.60 10.26
N PRO A 211 0.97 -15.40 10.77
CA PRO A 211 -0.26 -14.69 10.44
C PRO A 211 -0.39 -14.42 8.93
N GLU A 212 -1.61 -14.25 8.45
CA GLU A 212 -1.88 -14.01 7.02
C GLU A 212 -1.16 -12.75 6.51
N ILE A 213 -1.17 -11.68 7.32
CA ILE A 213 -0.47 -10.44 6.96
C ILE A 213 1.04 -10.64 6.78
N ASP A 214 1.66 -11.51 7.60
CA ASP A 214 3.08 -11.80 7.49
C ASP A 214 3.41 -12.69 6.28
N LYS A 215 2.50 -13.58 5.88
CA LYS A 215 2.62 -14.30 4.61
C LYS A 215 2.58 -13.34 3.44
N MET A 216 1.66 -12.37 3.45
CA MET A 216 1.59 -11.34 2.42
C MET A 216 2.88 -10.50 2.35
N TYR A 217 3.47 -10.11 3.49
CA TYR A 217 4.77 -9.44 3.50
C TYR A 217 5.88 -10.31 2.92
N ASN A 218 5.93 -11.60 3.26
CA ASN A 218 6.92 -12.53 2.73
C ASN A 218 6.77 -12.70 1.21
N ASP A 219 5.54 -12.77 0.70
CA ASP A 219 5.28 -12.82 -0.73
C ASP A 219 5.77 -11.55 -1.44
N VAL A 220 5.51 -10.37 -0.88
CA VAL A 220 6.01 -9.10 -1.41
C VAL A 220 7.54 -9.08 -1.46
N ILE A 221 8.23 -9.51 -0.39
CA ILE A 221 9.69 -9.60 -0.35
C ILE A 221 10.21 -10.58 -1.42
N MET A 222 9.55 -11.73 -1.55
CA MET A 222 9.92 -12.74 -2.54
C MET A 222 9.81 -12.19 -3.98
N TYR A 223 8.68 -11.56 -4.33
CA TYR A 223 8.49 -10.96 -5.65
C TYR A 223 9.46 -9.81 -5.90
N ALA A 224 9.68 -8.92 -4.94
CA ALA A 224 10.65 -7.84 -5.05
C ALA A 224 12.08 -8.37 -5.31
N SER A 225 12.45 -9.47 -4.66
CA SER A 225 13.77 -10.10 -4.86
C SER A 225 13.91 -10.73 -6.25
N GLN A 226 12.82 -11.27 -6.81
CA GLN A 226 12.82 -11.82 -8.16
C GLN A 226 13.01 -10.74 -9.24
N LEU A 227 12.37 -9.57 -9.06
CA LEU A 227 12.54 -8.44 -9.98
C LEU A 227 13.99 -7.98 -10.06
N THR A 228 14.73 -7.99 -8.95
CA THR A 228 16.16 -7.65 -8.95
C THR A 228 16.99 -8.65 -9.74
N ARG A 229 16.65 -9.94 -9.70
CA ARG A 229 17.37 -10.98 -10.42
C ARG A 229 17.15 -10.95 -11.94
N THR A 230 15.94 -10.59 -12.37
CA THR A 230 15.60 -10.48 -13.80
C THR A 230 16.12 -9.20 -14.45
N ALA A 231 16.38 -8.15 -13.66
CA ALA A 231 16.95 -6.89 -14.14
C ALA A 231 18.48 -6.92 -14.28
N LEU A 232 19.18 -7.98 -13.83
CA LEU A 232 20.61 -8.16 -14.10
C LEU A 232 20.77 -8.60 -15.56
N PRO A 233 21.53 -7.84 -16.40
CA PRO A 233 21.78 -8.26 -17.76
C PRO A 233 22.47 -9.63 -17.77
N ALA A 234 22.07 -10.49 -18.70
CA ALA A 234 22.74 -11.74 -19.01
C ALA A 234 24.13 -11.44 -19.64
N GLN A 235 25.02 -10.82 -18.87
CA GLN A 235 26.40 -10.58 -19.23
C GLN A 235 27.27 -11.22 -18.15
N MET A 236 27.48 -12.51 -18.29
CA MET A 236 28.71 -13.22 -17.90
C MET A 236 28.61 -14.67 -18.40
N HIS A 237 28.98 -14.84 -19.68
CA HIS A 237 29.58 -16.09 -20.15
C HIS A 237 30.83 -15.73 -20.94
#